data_0ae83fc11286bf79546e16e0dbdf8511
#
_entry.id   0ae83fc11286bf79546e16e0dbdf8511
#
_cell.length_a   1.000
_cell.length_b   1.000
_cell.length_c   1.000
_cell.angle_alpha   90.00
_cell.angle_beta   90.00
_cell.angle_gamma   90.00
#
_symmetry.space_group_name_H-M   'P 1'
#
loop_
_entity.id
_entity.type
_entity.pdbx_description
1 polymer ?
#
loop_
_entity_poly.entity_id
_entity_poly.type
_entity_poly.pdbx_seq_one_letter_code
_entity_poly.pdbx_strand_id
1 'polypeptide(L)' 'MNLRGYSYRLVKANKAADSKHIGVKLGRYCITNDIPVIQIAQQFSVSRMTVYNWFSGIVMPHKATVAQIEKLLSK' A
#
# COMPACT_ATOMS: atom_id res chain seq x y z
N MET A 1 12.05 14.08 6.13
CA MET A 1 11.39 14.34 4.84
C MET A 1 9.91 14.02 4.93
N ASN A 2 9.11 14.92 4.44
CA ASN A 2 7.67 14.74 4.46
C ASN A 2 7.18 14.23 3.10
N LEU A 3 6.61 13.03 3.11
CA LEU A 3 6.03 12.43 1.91
C LEU A 3 4.52 12.64 2.04
N ARG A 4 3.97 13.54 1.31
CA ARG A 4 2.59 13.92 1.28
C ARG A 4 1.61 12.86 1.78
N GLY A 5 0.99 13.07 2.95
CA GLY A 5 0.02 12.14 3.50
C GLY A 5 0.60 10.85 4.06
N TYR A 6 1.92 10.65 3.98
CA TYR A 6 2.56 9.46 4.52
C TYR A 6 3.39 9.82 5.74
N SER A 7 3.13 9.13 6.85
CA SER A 7 3.94 9.32 8.04
C SER A 7 5.30 8.66 7.83
N TYR A 8 6.30 9.20 8.52
CA TYR A 8 7.63 8.60 8.52
C TYR A 8 7.58 7.14 8.98
N ARG A 9 6.74 6.87 9.98
CA ARG A 9 6.58 5.53 10.53
C ARG A 9 6.09 4.54 9.47
N LEU A 10 5.10 4.94 8.68
CA LEU A 10 4.57 4.07 7.64
C LEU A 10 5.60 3.83 6.55
N VAL A 11 6.29 4.86 6.11
CA VAL A 11 7.33 4.73 5.09
C VAL A 11 8.41 3.78 5.56
N LYS A 12 8.84 3.93 6.81
CA LYS A 12 9.88 3.08 7.39
C LYS A 12 9.41 1.62 7.48
N ALA A 13 8.18 1.40 7.94
CA ALA A 13 7.61 0.05 8.04
C ALA A 13 7.51 -0.60 6.65
N ASN A 14 7.11 0.16 5.64
CA ASN A 14 7.02 -0.33 4.27
C ASN A 14 8.38 -0.76 3.75
N LYS A 15 9.41 0.05 3.98
CA LYS A 15 10.76 -0.28 3.52
C LYS A 15 11.33 -1.52 4.21
N ALA A 16 10.98 -1.73 5.47
CA ALA A 16 11.48 -2.86 6.24
C ALA A 16 10.73 -4.16 5.91
N ALA A 17 9.56 -4.07 5.30
CA ALA A 17 8.71 -5.23 5.03
C ALA A 17 9.22 -6.02 3.81
N ASP A 18 8.75 -7.26 3.72
CA ASP A 18 9.11 -8.17 2.63
C ASP A 18 8.62 -7.60 1.29
N SER A 19 9.55 -7.33 0.39
CA SER A 19 9.25 -6.75 -0.92
C SER A 19 8.47 -7.70 -1.82
N LYS A 20 8.35 -8.97 -1.46
CA LYS A 20 7.56 -9.92 -2.22
C LYS A 20 6.07 -9.84 -1.89
N HIS A 21 5.73 -9.25 -0.76
CA HIS A 21 4.34 -9.09 -0.33
C HIS A 21 3.64 -8.09 -1.24
N ILE A 22 2.50 -8.49 -1.83
CA ILE A 22 1.84 -7.64 -2.83
C ILE A 22 1.37 -6.30 -2.24
N GLY A 23 0.92 -6.29 -1.00
CA GLY A 23 0.53 -5.05 -0.33
C GLY A 23 1.72 -4.12 -0.12
N VAL A 24 2.88 -4.68 0.17
CA VAL A 24 4.11 -3.90 0.31
C VAL A 24 4.51 -3.29 -1.02
N LYS A 25 4.39 -4.05 -2.11
CA LYS A 25 4.67 -3.54 -3.46
C LYS A 25 3.74 -2.38 -3.80
N LEU A 26 2.46 -2.51 -3.46
CA LEU A 26 1.49 -1.45 -3.67
C LEU A 26 1.88 -0.21 -2.86
N GLY A 27 2.30 -0.40 -1.62
CA GLY A 27 2.73 0.70 -0.77
C GLY A 27 3.90 1.46 -1.36
N ARG A 28 4.90 0.73 -1.86
CA ARG A 28 6.07 1.35 -2.49
C ARG A 28 5.69 2.14 -3.74
N TYR A 29 4.80 1.58 -4.54
CA TYR A 29 4.29 2.26 -5.72
C TYR A 29 3.60 3.57 -5.33
N CYS A 30 2.73 3.52 -4.33
CA CYS A 30 1.98 4.69 -3.89
C CYS A 30 2.87 5.75 -3.27
N ILE A 31 3.84 5.34 -2.45
CA ILE A 31 4.77 6.28 -1.82
C ILE A 31 5.63 6.96 -2.89
N THR A 32 6.13 6.17 -3.84
CA THR A 32 6.98 6.69 -4.91
C THR A 32 6.22 7.67 -5.81
N ASN A 33 4.95 7.38 -6.09
CA ASN A 33 4.15 8.19 -7.00
C ASN A 33 3.25 9.19 -6.27
N ASP A 34 3.43 9.31 -4.95
CA ASP A 34 2.72 10.30 -4.15
C ASP A 34 1.20 10.14 -4.22
N ILE A 35 0.73 8.87 -4.19
CA ILE A 35 -0.68 8.54 -4.19
C ILE A 35 -1.16 8.44 -2.74
N PRO A 36 -2.15 9.25 -2.31
CA PRO A 36 -2.59 9.22 -0.91
C PRO A 36 -3.26 7.90 -0.54
N VAL A 37 -3.08 7.48 0.72
CA VAL A 37 -3.70 6.27 1.26
C VAL A 37 -5.22 6.31 1.08
N ILE A 38 -5.84 7.49 1.30
CA ILE A 38 -7.30 7.59 1.20
C ILE A 38 -7.79 7.23 -0.21
N GLN A 39 -7.02 7.54 -1.23
CA GLN A 39 -7.38 7.22 -2.61
C GLN A 39 -7.43 5.70 -2.81
N ILE A 40 -6.46 4.98 -2.26
CA ILE A 40 -6.42 3.53 -2.34
C ILE A 40 -7.56 2.92 -1.53
N ALA A 41 -7.80 3.45 -0.33
CA ALA A 41 -8.89 2.96 0.52
C ALA A 41 -10.23 3.08 -0.20
N GLN A 42 -10.47 4.21 -0.87
CA GLN A 42 -11.71 4.42 -1.62
C GLN A 42 -11.79 3.51 -2.84
N GLN A 43 -10.68 3.36 -3.55
CA GLN A 43 -10.64 2.53 -4.75
C GLN A 43 -10.98 1.07 -4.46
N PHE A 44 -10.51 0.56 -3.33
CA PHE A 44 -10.72 -0.84 -2.96
C PHE A 44 -11.84 -1.02 -1.93
N SER A 45 -12.54 0.06 -1.57
CA SER A 45 -13.67 0.02 -0.61
C SER A 45 -13.26 -0.58 0.72
N VAL A 46 -12.12 -0.17 1.24
CA VAL A 46 -11.60 -0.62 2.53
C VAL A 46 -11.23 0.59 3.39
N SER A 47 -10.98 0.34 4.68
CA SER A 47 -10.56 1.40 5.58
C SER A 47 -9.09 1.77 5.35
N ARG A 48 -8.70 2.96 5.80
CA ARG A 48 -7.30 3.38 5.75
C ARG A 48 -6.42 2.43 6.58
N MET A 49 -6.93 1.95 7.70
CA MET A 49 -6.18 1.00 8.54
C MET A 49 -5.85 -0.27 7.76
N THR A 50 -6.80 -0.76 6.97
CA THR A 50 -6.56 -1.94 6.12
C THR A 50 -5.43 -1.68 5.14
N VAL A 51 -5.44 -0.50 4.50
CA VAL A 51 -4.38 -0.13 3.55
C VAL A 51 -3.03 -0.03 4.26
N TYR A 52 -2.99 0.56 5.46
CA TYR A 52 -1.76 0.64 6.25
C TYR A 52 -1.20 -0.76 6.52
N ASN A 53 -2.07 -1.70 6.86
CA ASN A 53 -1.66 -3.08 7.15
C ASN A 53 -1.11 -3.76 5.90
N TRP A 54 -1.71 -3.49 4.73
CA TRP A 54 -1.17 -4.00 3.48
C TRP A 54 0.22 -3.43 3.20
N PHE A 55 0.37 -2.12 3.32
CA PHE A 55 1.63 -1.43 3.00
C PHE A 55 2.76 -1.88 3.93
N SER A 56 2.43 -2.23 5.17
CA SER A 56 3.40 -2.66 6.17
C SER A 56 3.67 -4.17 6.13
N GLY A 57 2.92 -4.91 5.30
CA GLY A 57 3.10 -6.35 5.18
C GLY A 57 2.51 -7.15 6.35
N ILE A 58 1.66 -6.52 7.17
CA ILE A 58 1.06 -7.19 8.32
C ILE A 58 -0.07 -8.12 7.91
N VAL A 59 -0.87 -7.68 6.92
CA VAL A 59 -2.04 -8.43 6.46
C VAL A 59 -1.97 -8.55 4.94
N MET A 60 -2.25 -9.74 4.42
CA MET A 60 -2.32 -9.98 2.98
C MET A 60 -3.70 -9.54 2.47
N PRO A 61 -3.78 -8.80 1.35
CA PRO A 61 -5.07 -8.48 0.75
C PRO A 61 -5.83 -9.74 0.34
N HIS A 62 -7.14 -9.63 0.31
CA HIS A 62 -7.99 -10.72 -0.17
C HIS A 62 -7.62 -11.08 -1.61
N LYS A 63 -7.83 -12.33 -1.99
CA LYS A 63 -7.45 -12.87 -3.30
C LYS A 63 -7.94 -12.02 -4.46
N ALA A 64 -9.20 -11.59 -4.42
CA ALA A 64 -9.76 -10.75 -5.48
C ALA A 64 -9.06 -9.39 -5.55
N THR A 65 -8.68 -8.85 -4.40
CA THR A 65 -7.96 -7.59 -4.30
C THR A 65 -6.54 -7.73 -4.82
N VAL A 66 -5.90 -8.87 -4.54
CA VAL A 66 -4.55 -9.14 -5.06
C VAL A 66 -4.53 -9.05 -6.58
N ALA A 67 -5.53 -9.64 -7.24
CA ALA A 67 -5.61 -9.59 -8.70
C ALA A 67 -5.74 -8.15 -9.20
N GLN A 68 -6.53 -7.32 -8.51
CA GLN A 68 -6.70 -5.92 -8.87
C GLN A 68 -5.41 -5.13 -8.67
N ILE A 69 -4.68 -5.41 -7.59
CA ILE A 69 -3.41 -4.75 -7.31
C ILE A 69 -2.38 -5.11 -8.37
N GLU A 70 -2.30 -6.39 -8.73
CA GLU A 70 -1.38 -6.85 -9.75
C GLU A 70 -1.63 -6.14 -11.07
N LYS A 71 -2.90 -5.99 -11.43
CA LYS A 71 -3.28 -5.29 -12.65
C LYS A 71 -2.85 -3.81 -12.60
N LEU A 72 -3.03 -3.18 -11.46
CA LEU A 72 -2.62 -1.79 -11.26
C LEU A 72 -1.12 -1.63 -11.41
N LEU A 73 -0.35 -2.54 -10.81
CA LEU A 73 1.11 -2.45 -10.81
C LEU A 73 1.75 -2.83 -12.14
N SER A 74 1.01 -3.49 -13.02
CA SER A 74 1.54 -3.94 -14.30
C SER A 74 1.44 -2.91 -15.41
N LYS A 75 0.89 -1.74 -15.11
CA LYS A 75 0.78 -0.67 -16.10
C LYS A 75 2.12 -0.06 -16.45
#